data_fb0d68778bb2ceaacf000dd58d5069ba
#
_entry.id   fb0d68778bb2ceaacf000dd58d5069ba
#
_cell.length_a   1.000
_cell.length_b   1.000
_cell.length_c   1.000
_cell.angle_alpha   90.00
_cell.angle_beta   90.00
_cell.angle_gamma   90.00
#
_symmetry.space_group_name_H-M   'P 1'
#
loop_
_entity.id
_entity.type
_entity.pdbx_description
1 polymer ?
#
loop_
_entity_poly.entity_id
_entity_poly.type
_entity_poly.pdbx_seq_one_letter_code
_entity_poly.pdbx_strand_id
1 'polypeptide(L)'
;MRFGPLPVAEAEGAILAHSHSAGGRRIKKGRPLSAGDVAALAEAGVTEVVAARLEAEDMAEDEAAARLADALAGDAAARGLTLSAPFTGRANLFAAEAGVLRVDAEALAAVNALDEAVTIATLPDFARVAPRRMVATVKIIPYAAPRRAVAEAAERLSAVEAVRVAPFRPARTALILTETPGMKPALLTKGAEAVRARLDALGLTLVEERRVAHETGAVAAALAESAAELMLILTASATSDRRDVAPAAVEAAGGRLDRFGMPVDPGNLLFLGAVGGRRVIGLPGCARSPALNGADWVLERVACGLPVTSEAIAAMGVGGLLKEIPSRPEPRAGGASAPRRPFVSVDRKSTRLN
;
A
#
# COMPACT_ATOMS: atom_id res chain seq x y z
N MET A 1 -10.28 -29.71 -16.48
CA MET A 1 -11.38 -28.98 -17.17
C MET A 1 -11.14 -29.01 -18.67
N ARG A 2 -12.14 -29.40 -19.45
CA ARG A 2 -12.11 -29.31 -20.92
C ARG A 2 -12.81 -28.04 -21.36
N PHE A 3 -12.12 -27.20 -22.13
CA PHE A 3 -12.65 -25.98 -22.69
C PHE A 3 -12.56 -26.02 -24.22
N GLY A 4 -13.66 -25.73 -24.90
CA GLY A 4 -13.67 -25.68 -26.34
C GLY A 4 -15.08 -25.88 -26.93
N PRO A 5 -15.15 -26.15 -28.23
CA PRO A 5 -16.41 -26.47 -28.91
C PRO A 5 -17.00 -27.77 -28.34
N LEU A 6 -18.30 -27.73 -28.08
CA LEU A 6 -19.06 -28.87 -27.54
C LEU A 6 -20.39 -28.97 -28.28
N PRO A 7 -20.76 -30.15 -28.79
CA PRO A 7 -22.09 -30.37 -29.38
C PRO A 7 -23.19 -29.95 -28.40
N VAL A 8 -24.20 -29.20 -28.87
CA VAL A 8 -25.28 -28.71 -28.01
C VAL A 8 -25.97 -29.85 -27.27
N ALA A 9 -26.15 -31.00 -27.91
CA ALA A 9 -26.78 -32.17 -27.27
C ALA A 9 -26.00 -32.74 -26.07
N GLU A 10 -24.71 -32.43 -25.97
CA GLU A 10 -23.84 -32.81 -24.86
C GLU A 10 -23.58 -31.68 -23.88
N ALA A 11 -24.12 -30.48 -24.13
CA ALA A 11 -23.71 -29.26 -23.41
C ALA A 11 -24.42 -29.09 -22.07
N GLU A 12 -25.34 -29.95 -21.65
CA GLU A 12 -25.99 -29.88 -20.35
C GLU A 12 -24.94 -29.93 -19.21
N GLY A 13 -25.05 -28.99 -18.24
CA GLY A 13 -24.12 -28.84 -17.12
C GLY A 13 -22.79 -28.21 -17.49
N ALA A 14 -22.45 -28.00 -18.77
CA ALA A 14 -21.26 -27.27 -19.16
C ALA A 14 -21.45 -25.77 -19.00
N ILE A 15 -20.39 -25.04 -18.63
CA ILE A 15 -20.42 -23.58 -18.42
C ILE A 15 -20.23 -22.88 -19.75
N LEU A 16 -21.23 -22.10 -20.16
CA LEU A 16 -21.23 -21.41 -21.46
C LEU A 16 -20.18 -20.29 -21.49
N ALA A 17 -19.28 -20.32 -22.48
CA ALA A 17 -18.22 -19.33 -22.63
C ALA A 17 -18.70 -18.02 -23.28
N HIS A 18 -19.66 -18.09 -24.19
CA HIS A 18 -20.21 -16.95 -24.92
C HIS A 18 -21.72 -16.89 -24.80
N SER A 19 -22.30 -15.73 -24.53
CA SER A 19 -23.76 -15.58 -24.46
C SER A 19 -24.40 -15.86 -25.82
N HIS A 20 -25.52 -16.60 -25.84
CA HIS A 20 -26.35 -16.84 -27.00
C HIS A 20 -27.76 -16.29 -26.86
N SER A 21 -28.44 -15.99 -27.95
CA SER A 21 -29.86 -15.66 -27.97
C SER A 21 -30.64 -16.85 -28.57
N ALA A 22 -31.48 -17.47 -27.76
CA ALA A 22 -32.30 -18.61 -28.19
C ALA A 22 -33.61 -18.64 -27.38
N GLY A 23 -34.70 -19.17 -27.97
CA GLY A 23 -36.00 -19.27 -27.29
C GLY A 23 -36.53 -17.91 -26.79
N GLY A 24 -36.30 -16.81 -27.54
CA GLY A 24 -36.73 -15.46 -27.16
C GLY A 24 -36.02 -14.85 -25.96
N ARG A 25 -34.97 -15.47 -25.40
CA ARG A 25 -34.20 -15.02 -24.26
C ARG A 25 -32.69 -15.08 -24.50
N ARG A 26 -31.96 -14.30 -23.71
CA ARG A 26 -30.49 -14.34 -23.71
C ARG A 26 -29.99 -15.37 -22.68
N ILE A 27 -29.31 -16.40 -23.16
CA ILE A 27 -28.57 -17.36 -22.34
C ILE A 27 -27.19 -16.74 -22.06
N LYS A 28 -26.95 -16.35 -20.81
CA LYS A 28 -25.74 -15.63 -20.41
C LYS A 28 -24.56 -16.58 -20.26
N LYS A 29 -23.36 -16.10 -20.63
CA LYS A 29 -22.09 -16.79 -20.33
C LYS A 29 -21.84 -16.96 -18.84
N GLY A 30 -20.96 -17.88 -18.46
CA GLY A 30 -20.48 -18.03 -17.08
C GLY A 30 -21.43 -18.79 -16.16
N ARG A 31 -22.47 -19.44 -16.69
CA ARG A 31 -23.34 -20.33 -15.93
C ARG A 31 -23.49 -21.70 -16.58
N PRO A 32 -23.72 -22.75 -15.79
CA PRO A 32 -24.03 -24.05 -16.33
C PRO A 32 -25.30 -24.01 -17.21
N LEU A 33 -25.27 -24.71 -18.33
CA LEU A 33 -26.42 -24.86 -19.21
C LEU A 33 -27.39 -25.87 -18.59
N SER A 34 -28.66 -25.48 -18.48
CA SER A 34 -29.76 -26.42 -18.13
C SER A 34 -30.24 -27.21 -19.35
N ALA A 35 -30.96 -28.30 -19.11
CA ALA A 35 -31.65 -29.02 -20.16
C ALA A 35 -32.54 -28.10 -21.04
N GLY A 36 -33.24 -27.13 -20.41
CA GLY A 36 -34.05 -26.14 -21.14
C GLY A 36 -33.24 -25.13 -21.96
N ASP A 37 -32.00 -24.83 -21.57
CA ASP A 37 -31.07 -24.00 -22.37
C ASP A 37 -30.57 -24.78 -23.57
N VAL A 38 -30.24 -26.05 -23.39
CA VAL A 38 -29.82 -26.97 -24.47
C VAL A 38 -30.94 -27.13 -25.51
N ALA A 39 -32.19 -27.39 -25.06
CA ALA A 39 -33.33 -27.49 -25.95
C ALA A 39 -33.56 -26.19 -26.76
N ALA A 40 -33.54 -25.04 -26.11
CA ALA A 40 -33.71 -23.75 -26.77
C ALA A 40 -32.60 -23.45 -27.80
N LEU A 41 -31.36 -23.83 -27.51
CA LEU A 41 -30.23 -23.70 -28.44
C LEU A 41 -30.41 -24.60 -29.65
N ALA A 42 -30.82 -25.86 -29.44
CA ALA A 42 -31.07 -26.79 -30.50
C ALA A 42 -32.22 -26.38 -31.44
N GLU A 43 -33.36 -25.90 -30.87
CA GLU A 43 -34.48 -25.33 -31.60
C GLU A 43 -34.09 -24.07 -32.41
N ALA A 44 -33.14 -23.30 -31.93
CA ALA A 44 -32.58 -22.13 -32.64
C ALA A 44 -31.56 -22.53 -33.72
N GLY A 45 -31.34 -23.82 -33.96
CA GLY A 45 -30.43 -24.35 -34.98
C GLY A 45 -28.94 -24.25 -34.57
N VAL A 46 -28.64 -24.02 -33.31
CA VAL A 46 -27.25 -24.04 -32.82
C VAL A 46 -26.83 -25.50 -32.65
N THR A 47 -25.80 -25.90 -33.38
CA THR A 47 -25.27 -27.27 -33.33
C THR A 47 -24.14 -27.44 -32.34
N GLU A 48 -23.41 -26.36 -32.06
CA GLU A 48 -22.21 -26.37 -31.21
C GLU A 48 -22.11 -25.07 -30.41
N VAL A 49 -21.61 -25.16 -29.19
CA VAL A 49 -21.28 -23.99 -28.30
C VAL A 49 -19.87 -24.13 -27.76
N VAL A 50 -19.19 -23.00 -27.54
CA VAL A 50 -17.95 -23.00 -26.77
C VAL A 50 -18.30 -23.00 -25.29
N ALA A 51 -17.87 -24.04 -24.60
CA ALA A 51 -18.19 -24.20 -23.17
C ALA A 51 -17.02 -24.86 -22.40
N ALA A 52 -17.07 -24.72 -21.08
CA ALA A 52 -16.18 -25.38 -20.14
C ALA A 52 -16.92 -26.54 -19.46
N ARG A 53 -16.37 -27.75 -19.52
CA ARG A 53 -16.83 -28.91 -18.76
C ARG A 53 -15.84 -29.20 -17.63
N LEU A 54 -16.31 -29.09 -16.41
CA LEU A 54 -15.53 -29.46 -15.25
C LEU A 54 -15.37 -30.95 -15.13
N GLU A 55 -14.23 -31.42 -14.69
CA GLU A 55 -13.89 -32.81 -14.41
C GLU A 55 -13.80 -33.02 -12.88
N ALA A 56 -13.67 -34.23 -12.42
CA ALA A 56 -13.66 -34.58 -11.00
C ALA A 56 -12.52 -33.88 -10.23
N GLU A 57 -11.39 -33.65 -10.89
CA GLU A 57 -10.20 -32.98 -10.31
C GLU A 57 -10.28 -31.46 -10.35
N ASP A 58 -11.37 -30.90 -10.84
CA ASP A 58 -11.57 -29.44 -10.89
C ASP A 58 -12.38 -28.96 -9.70
N MET A 59 -12.08 -27.74 -9.27
CA MET A 59 -12.84 -26.96 -8.31
C MET A 59 -13.42 -25.75 -9.03
N ALA A 60 -14.72 -25.53 -8.93
CA ALA A 60 -15.40 -24.39 -9.57
C ALA A 60 -14.79 -23.05 -9.14
N GLU A 61 -14.81 -22.05 -10.04
CA GLU A 61 -14.13 -20.78 -9.83
C GLU A 61 -14.52 -20.08 -8.52
N ASP A 62 -15.81 -20.06 -8.15
CA ASP A 62 -16.27 -19.37 -6.93
C ASP A 62 -15.88 -20.14 -5.65
N GLU A 63 -15.93 -21.47 -5.68
CA GLU A 63 -15.48 -22.34 -4.58
C GLU A 63 -13.97 -22.17 -4.34
N ALA A 64 -13.18 -22.18 -5.42
CA ALA A 64 -11.75 -21.99 -5.35
C ALA A 64 -11.37 -20.58 -4.85
N ALA A 65 -12.05 -19.55 -5.37
CA ALA A 65 -11.82 -18.17 -4.93
C ALA A 65 -12.16 -17.97 -3.44
N ALA A 66 -13.27 -18.55 -2.96
CA ALA A 66 -13.63 -18.52 -1.54
C ALA A 66 -12.56 -19.17 -0.69
N ARG A 67 -12.18 -20.41 -1.01
CA ARG A 67 -11.19 -21.18 -0.24
C ARG A 67 -9.84 -20.46 -0.13
N LEU A 68 -9.37 -19.86 -1.23
CA LEU A 68 -8.11 -19.11 -1.23
C LEU A 68 -8.23 -17.78 -0.47
N ALA A 69 -9.37 -17.10 -0.59
CA ALA A 69 -9.59 -15.85 0.15
C ALA A 69 -9.65 -16.09 1.66
N ASP A 70 -10.32 -17.17 2.09
CA ASP A 70 -10.38 -17.58 3.49
C ASP A 70 -8.98 -17.94 4.02
N ALA A 71 -8.20 -18.71 3.25
CA ALA A 71 -6.82 -19.05 3.62
C ALA A 71 -5.91 -17.82 3.70
N LEU A 72 -6.06 -16.87 2.75
CA LEU A 72 -5.31 -15.61 2.72
C LEU A 72 -5.66 -14.71 3.91
N ALA A 73 -6.94 -14.62 4.25
CA ALA A 73 -7.42 -13.81 5.35
C ALA A 73 -7.11 -14.43 6.73
N GLY A 74 -7.11 -15.77 6.84
CA GLY A 74 -6.95 -16.48 8.11
C GLY A 74 -7.97 -16.00 9.15
N ASP A 75 -7.52 -15.59 10.34
CA ASP A 75 -8.37 -14.83 11.27
C ASP A 75 -8.50 -13.40 10.77
N ALA A 76 -9.47 -13.17 9.88
CA ALA A 76 -9.67 -11.89 9.22
C ALA A 76 -9.84 -10.75 10.22
N ALA A 77 -10.57 -10.97 11.34
CA ALA A 77 -10.80 -9.94 12.35
C ALA A 77 -9.49 -9.55 13.06
N ALA A 78 -8.68 -10.52 13.46
CA ALA A 78 -7.38 -10.28 14.09
C ALA A 78 -6.38 -9.61 13.11
N ARG A 79 -6.52 -9.86 11.82
CA ARG A 79 -5.68 -9.27 10.75
C ARG A 79 -6.22 -7.94 10.21
N GLY A 80 -7.30 -7.39 10.77
CA GLY A 80 -7.90 -6.12 10.33
C GLY A 80 -8.50 -6.19 8.93
N LEU A 81 -9.07 -7.34 8.54
CA LEU A 81 -9.61 -7.61 7.21
C LEU A 81 -11.09 -7.96 7.23
N THR A 82 -11.78 -7.70 6.11
CA THR A 82 -13.10 -8.23 5.81
C THR A 82 -13.13 -8.78 4.39
N LEU A 83 -14.00 -9.77 4.12
CA LEU A 83 -14.09 -10.45 2.84
C LEU A 83 -15.40 -10.16 2.13
N SER A 84 -15.39 -10.16 0.80
CA SER A 84 -16.61 -10.24 0.00
C SER A 84 -17.01 -11.71 -0.20
N ALA A 85 -18.30 -11.94 -0.46
CA ALA A 85 -18.73 -13.21 -1.07
C ALA A 85 -18.02 -13.40 -2.42
N PRO A 86 -17.70 -14.66 -2.79
CA PRO A 86 -17.15 -14.95 -4.10
C PRO A 86 -18.20 -14.70 -5.20
N PHE A 87 -17.73 -14.19 -6.33
CA PHE A 87 -18.59 -13.98 -7.49
C PHE A 87 -17.75 -13.98 -8.77
N THR A 88 -18.14 -14.81 -9.75
CA THR A 88 -17.43 -14.98 -11.02
C THR A 88 -15.93 -15.24 -10.86
N GLY A 89 -15.58 -16.19 -9.99
CA GLY A 89 -14.21 -16.59 -9.68
C GLY A 89 -13.39 -15.53 -8.92
N ARG A 90 -14.03 -14.55 -8.28
CA ARG A 90 -13.34 -13.47 -7.57
C ARG A 90 -13.83 -13.35 -6.13
N ALA A 91 -12.90 -13.23 -5.20
CA ALA A 91 -13.15 -12.82 -3.83
C ALA A 91 -12.18 -11.70 -3.44
N ASN A 92 -12.69 -10.68 -2.74
CA ASN A 92 -11.91 -9.50 -2.39
C ASN A 92 -11.75 -9.39 -0.88
N LEU A 93 -10.57 -8.89 -0.46
CA LEU A 93 -10.27 -8.53 0.90
C LEU A 93 -10.23 -7.00 1.03
N PHE A 94 -10.82 -6.50 2.11
CA PHE A 94 -10.90 -5.07 2.41
C PHE A 94 -10.32 -4.79 3.78
N ALA A 95 -9.78 -3.60 3.97
CA ALA A 95 -9.38 -3.11 5.28
C ALA A 95 -10.61 -2.93 6.17
N ALA A 96 -10.61 -3.49 7.38
CA ALA A 96 -11.66 -3.29 8.38
C ALA A 96 -11.56 -1.90 9.02
N GLU A 97 -10.35 -1.37 9.14
CA GLU A 97 -10.05 -0.10 9.78
C GLU A 97 -8.92 0.65 9.06
N ALA A 98 -8.68 1.90 9.46
CA ALA A 98 -7.57 2.69 8.92
C ALA A 98 -6.23 2.19 9.47
N GLY A 99 -5.23 2.11 8.60
CA GLY A 99 -3.92 1.59 8.99
C GLY A 99 -2.95 1.50 7.83
N VAL A 100 -2.00 0.61 7.98
CA VAL A 100 -0.96 0.30 6.99
C VAL A 100 -1.07 -1.18 6.61
N LEU A 101 -1.19 -1.45 5.32
CA LEU A 101 -1.18 -2.81 4.79
C LEU A 101 0.21 -3.44 4.96
N ARG A 102 0.25 -4.69 5.40
CA ARG A 102 1.45 -5.50 5.40
C ARG A 102 1.24 -6.70 4.48
N VAL A 103 2.22 -6.93 3.63
CA VAL A 103 2.18 -7.98 2.60
C VAL A 103 3.48 -8.76 2.62
N ASP A 104 3.36 -10.08 2.71
CA ASP A 104 4.47 -11.01 2.43
C ASP A 104 4.54 -11.27 0.92
N ALA A 105 5.37 -10.48 0.24
CA ALA A 105 5.49 -10.53 -1.22
C ALA A 105 6.08 -11.87 -1.71
N GLU A 106 6.97 -12.50 -0.93
CA GLU A 106 7.58 -13.78 -1.29
C GLU A 106 6.56 -14.91 -1.21
N ALA A 107 5.78 -14.95 -0.14
CA ALA A 107 4.71 -15.95 0.01
C ALA A 107 3.67 -15.82 -1.11
N LEU A 108 3.25 -14.60 -1.46
CA LEU A 108 2.29 -14.38 -2.55
C LEU A 108 2.88 -14.74 -3.92
N ALA A 109 4.13 -14.41 -4.18
CA ALA A 109 4.81 -14.79 -5.41
C ALA A 109 4.90 -16.32 -5.56
N ALA A 110 5.23 -17.02 -4.46
CA ALA A 110 5.30 -18.47 -4.43
C ALA A 110 3.93 -19.14 -4.69
N VAL A 111 2.84 -18.54 -4.20
CA VAL A 111 1.46 -19.04 -4.47
C VAL A 111 1.07 -18.76 -5.92
N ASN A 112 1.31 -17.57 -6.44
CA ASN A 112 1.00 -17.20 -7.82
C ASN A 112 1.81 -18.00 -8.85
N ALA A 113 2.91 -18.60 -8.45
CA ALA A 113 3.75 -19.45 -9.31
C ALA A 113 3.30 -20.93 -9.35
N LEU A 114 2.33 -21.36 -8.53
CA LEU A 114 1.89 -22.76 -8.46
C LEU A 114 1.10 -23.21 -9.70
N ASP A 115 0.18 -22.36 -10.12
CA ASP A 115 -0.72 -22.64 -11.24
C ASP A 115 -1.29 -21.34 -11.80
N GLU A 116 -1.29 -21.19 -13.12
CA GLU A 116 -1.79 -19.98 -13.81
C GLU A 116 -3.29 -19.73 -13.61
N ALA A 117 -4.05 -20.74 -13.19
CA ALA A 117 -5.47 -20.59 -12.84
C ALA A 117 -5.68 -19.78 -11.55
N VAL A 118 -4.68 -19.73 -10.66
CA VAL A 118 -4.75 -19.08 -9.35
C VAL A 118 -4.00 -17.75 -9.39
N THR A 119 -4.68 -16.65 -9.09
CA THR A 119 -4.01 -15.33 -9.01
C THR A 119 -4.44 -14.58 -7.77
N ILE A 120 -3.47 -13.96 -7.11
CA ILE A 120 -3.66 -13.05 -5.96
C ILE A 120 -2.92 -11.76 -6.26
N ALA A 121 -3.64 -10.64 -6.21
CA ALA A 121 -3.07 -9.30 -6.35
C ALA A 121 -3.38 -8.46 -5.11
N THR A 122 -2.44 -7.60 -4.70
CA THR A 122 -2.56 -6.74 -3.52
C THR A 122 -2.15 -5.31 -3.84
N LEU A 123 -2.48 -4.38 -2.93
CA LEU A 123 -1.77 -3.11 -2.86
C LEU A 123 -0.31 -3.36 -2.42
N PRO A 124 0.60 -2.39 -2.64
CA PRO A 124 1.98 -2.53 -2.17
C PRO A 124 2.07 -2.72 -0.64
N ASP A 125 3.11 -3.43 -0.18
CA ASP A 125 3.45 -3.45 1.25
C ASP A 125 3.66 -2.03 1.76
N PHE A 126 3.25 -1.77 2.99
CA PHE A 126 3.19 -0.45 3.63
C PHE A 126 2.24 0.57 2.97
N ALA A 127 1.33 0.17 2.10
CA ALA A 127 0.29 1.07 1.61
C ALA A 127 -0.61 1.54 2.75
N ARG A 128 -0.82 2.86 2.87
CA ARG A 128 -1.82 3.42 3.75
C ARG A 128 -3.22 3.09 3.23
N VAL A 129 -4.10 2.63 4.12
CA VAL A 129 -5.46 2.24 3.79
C VAL A 129 -6.48 2.88 4.72
N ALA A 130 -7.65 3.19 4.15
CA ALA A 130 -8.83 3.62 4.90
C ALA A 130 -9.78 2.42 5.09
N PRO A 131 -10.73 2.48 6.02
CA PRO A 131 -11.76 1.45 6.17
C PRO A 131 -12.47 1.19 4.83
N ARG A 132 -12.77 -0.07 4.54
CA ARG A 132 -13.43 -0.53 3.30
C ARG A 132 -12.58 -0.36 2.02
N ARG A 133 -11.31 0.01 2.13
CA ARG A 133 -10.40 -0.01 0.98
C ARG A 133 -10.10 -1.45 0.59
N MET A 134 -10.29 -1.81 -0.67
CA MET A 134 -9.84 -3.11 -1.18
C MET A 134 -8.32 -3.19 -1.12
N VAL A 135 -7.80 -4.23 -0.45
CA VAL A 135 -6.36 -4.44 -0.20
C VAL A 135 -5.80 -5.63 -0.95
N ALA A 136 -6.64 -6.63 -1.21
CA ALA A 136 -6.27 -7.81 -2.00
C ALA A 136 -7.48 -8.32 -2.79
N THR A 137 -7.20 -9.06 -3.86
CA THR A 137 -8.18 -9.78 -4.64
C THR A 137 -7.62 -11.14 -5.03
N VAL A 138 -8.39 -12.19 -4.80
CA VAL A 138 -8.18 -13.52 -5.37
C VAL A 138 -8.99 -13.61 -6.64
N LYS A 139 -8.41 -14.11 -7.73
CA LYS A 139 -9.12 -14.37 -8.97
C LYS A 139 -8.69 -15.71 -9.56
N ILE A 140 -9.66 -16.57 -9.77
CA ILE A 140 -9.51 -17.77 -10.58
C ILE A 140 -9.73 -17.36 -12.04
N ILE A 141 -8.74 -17.59 -12.87
CA ILE A 141 -8.76 -17.09 -14.26
C ILE A 141 -9.74 -17.88 -15.14
N PRO A 142 -9.69 -19.23 -15.16
CA PRO A 142 -10.67 -20.04 -15.90
C PRO A 142 -11.94 -20.28 -15.07
N TYR A 143 -12.91 -21.04 -15.61
CA TYR A 143 -14.14 -21.40 -14.91
C TYR A 143 -13.97 -22.42 -13.77
N ALA A 144 -12.76 -23.00 -13.65
CA ALA A 144 -12.36 -23.89 -12.57
C ALA A 144 -10.85 -23.91 -12.46
N ALA A 145 -10.35 -24.31 -11.28
CA ALA A 145 -8.93 -24.54 -11.04
C ALA A 145 -8.69 -26.00 -10.58
N PRO A 146 -7.49 -26.56 -10.81
CA PRO A 146 -7.15 -27.89 -10.31
C PRO A 146 -7.25 -27.95 -8.78
N ARG A 147 -8.01 -28.90 -8.24
CA ARG A 147 -8.19 -29.06 -6.77
C ARG A 147 -6.87 -29.14 -6.02
N ARG A 148 -5.87 -29.83 -6.61
CA ARG A 148 -4.53 -29.93 -6.01
C ARG A 148 -3.84 -28.58 -5.89
N ALA A 149 -3.92 -27.74 -6.93
CA ALA A 149 -3.29 -26.42 -6.92
C ALA A 149 -3.95 -25.49 -5.90
N VAL A 150 -5.30 -25.52 -5.81
CA VAL A 150 -6.05 -24.76 -4.81
C VAL A 150 -5.73 -25.25 -3.39
N ALA A 151 -5.62 -26.57 -3.18
CA ALA A 151 -5.28 -27.12 -1.86
C ALA A 151 -3.88 -26.71 -1.42
N GLU A 152 -2.88 -26.84 -2.30
CA GLU A 152 -1.50 -26.44 -2.01
C GLU A 152 -1.37 -24.94 -1.78
N ALA A 153 -2.04 -24.11 -2.59
CA ALA A 153 -2.06 -22.66 -2.41
C ALA A 153 -2.69 -22.27 -1.06
N ALA A 154 -3.83 -22.89 -0.70
CA ALA A 154 -4.49 -22.65 0.59
C ALA A 154 -3.62 -23.08 1.78
N GLU A 155 -2.92 -24.19 1.69
CA GLU A 155 -1.99 -24.66 2.72
C GLU A 155 -0.85 -23.67 2.92
N ARG A 156 -0.19 -23.21 1.84
CA ARG A 156 0.89 -22.22 1.91
C ARG A 156 0.41 -20.89 2.50
N LEU A 157 -0.77 -20.41 2.10
CA LEU A 157 -1.35 -19.17 2.63
C LEU A 157 -1.72 -19.30 4.12
N SER A 158 -2.21 -20.46 4.54
CA SER A 158 -2.58 -20.72 5.95
C SER A 158 -1.36 -20.84 6.87
N ALA A 159 -0.20 -21.20 6.33
CA ALA A 159 1.04 -21.35 7.10
C ALA A 159 1.68 -20.01 7.48
N VAL A 160 1.27 -18.90 6.85
CA VAL A 160 1.87 -17.57 7.03
C VAL A 160 0.81 -16.47 7.18
N GLU A 161 1.23 -15.32 7.68
CA GLU A 161 0.42 -14.11 7.68
C GLU A 161 0.73 -13.28 6.42
N ALA A 162 0.26 -13.77 5.26
CA ALA A 162 0.60 -13.16 3.97
C ALA A 162 0.05 -11.75 3.79
N VAL A 163 -1.09 -11.41 4.39
CA VAL A 163 -1.73 -10.09 4.31
C VAL A 163 -2.37 -9.72 5.64
N ARG A 164 -2.12 -8.51 6.14
CA ARG A 164 -2.83 -7.92 7.29
C ARG A 164 -2.85 -6.40 7.19
N VAL A 165 -3.79 -5.76 7.87
CA VAL A 165 -3.78 -4.31 8.13
C VAL A 165 -3.30 -4.08 9.56
N ALA A 166 -2.21 -3.33 9.72
CA ALA A 166 -1.76 -2.85 11.02
C ALA A 166 -2.50 -1.53 11.31
N PRO A 167 -3.40 -1.47 12.32
CA PRO A 167 -4.21 -0.30 12.57
C PRO A 167 -3.38 0.84 13.17
N PHE A 168 -3.82 2.08 12.93
CA PHE A 168 -3.29 3.23 13.64
C PHE A 168 -3.72 3.15 15.11
N ARG A 169 -2.75 3.39 16.00
CA ARG A 169 -2.95 3.37 17.46
C ARG A 169 -2.81 4.79 18.00
N PRO A 170 -3.74 5.26 18.83
CA PRO A 170 -3.59 6.55 19.51
C PRO A 170 -2.29 6.61 20.29
N ALA A 171 -1.58 7.73 20.18
CA ALA A 171 -0.40 8.03 20.98
C ALA A 171 -0.36 9.53 21.30
N ARG A 172 0.14 9.88 22.48
CA ARG A 172 0.33 11.25 22.92
C ARG A 172 1.59 11.81 22.28
N THR A 173 1.44 12.86 21.50
CA THR A 173 2.53 13.44 20.70
C THR A 173 2.85 14.86 21.15
N ALA A 174 4.15 15.19 21.23
CA ALA A 174 4.64 16.56 21.38
C ALA A 174 5.19 17.06 20.05
N LEU A 175 4.98 18.33 19.75
CA LEU A 175 5.61 19.06 18.66
C LEU A 175 6.51 20.16 19.20
N ILE A 176 7.80 20.04 18.94
CA ILE A 176 8.82 21.03 19.27
C ILE A 176 9.17 21.79 17.99
N LEU A 177 8.86 23.08 17.98
CA LEU A 177 9.18 24.01 16.89
C LEU A 177 10.38 24.84 17.31
N THR A 178 11.42 24.90 16.50
CA THR A 178 12.52 25.83 16.79
C THR A 178 12.36 27.10 15.99
N GLU A 179 12.83 28.24 16.57
CA GLU A 179 12.80 29.55 15.94
C GLU A 179 14.15 30.24 16.00
N THR A 180 14.45 31.06 15.01
CA THR A 180 15.62 31.93 14.93
C THR A 180 15.19 33.40 15.02
N PRO A 181 16.05 34.31 15.47
CA PRO A 181 15.75 35.74 15.44
C PRO A 181 15.35 36.21 14.04
N GLY A 182 14.25 36.95 13.95
CA GLY A 182 13.72 37.45 12.66
C GLY A 182 12.91 36.45 11.82
N MET A 183 12.72 35.24 12.31
CA MET A 183 11.84 34.28 11.62
C MET A 183 10.38 34.76 11.63
N LYS A 184 9.71 34.68 10.48
CA LYS A 184 8.30 35.09 10.35
C LYS A 184 7.39 34.11 11.12
N PRO A 185 6.59 34.58 12.11
CA PRO A 185 5.69 33.72 12.90
C PRO A 185 4.76 32.85 12.04
N ALA A 186 4.32 33.38 10.88
CA ALA A 186 3.47 32.66 9.94
C ALA A 186 4.09 31.34 9.43
N LEU A 187 5.42 31.24 9.35
CA LEU A 187 6.10 30.00 8.94
C LEU A 187 5.99 28.91 10.02
N LEU A 188 6.08 29.30 11.30
CA LEU A 188 5.90 28.38 12.42
C LEU A 188 4.46 27.90 12.49
N THR A 189 3.49 28.82 12.41
CA THR A 189 2.06 28.48 12.42
C THR A 189 1.69 27.53 11.28
N LYS A 190 2.09 27.84 10.05
CA LYS A 190 1.86 26.98 8.89
C LYS A 190 2.51 25.60 9.06
N GLY A 191 3.72 25.54 9.62
CA GLY A 191 4.40 24.27 9.91
C GLY A 191 3.67 23.44 10.95
N ALA A 192 3.22 24.07 12.04
CA ALA A 192 2.45 23.40 13.09
C ALA A 192 1.12 22.87 12.56
N GLU A 193 0.38 23.65 11.77
CA GLU A 193 -0.87 23.24 11.13
C GLU A 193 -0.68 22.01 10.23
N ALA A 194 0.37 22.02 9.41
CA ALA A 194 0.67 20.89 8.54
C ALA A 194 1.03 19.61 9.31
N VAL A 195 1.70 19.73 10.46
CA VAL A 195 2.00 18.58 11.33
C VAL A 195 0.74 18.12 12.05
N ARG A 196 -0.08 19.04 12.62
CA ARG A 196 -1.36 18.66 13.26
C ARG A 196 -2.25 17.87 12.30
N ALA A 197 -2.43 18.35 11.06
CA ALA A 197 -3.24 17.65 10.07
C ALA A 197 -2.74 16.21 9.81
N ARG A 198 -1.42 15.98 9.85
CA ARG A 198 -0.84 14.64 9.75
C ARG A 198 -1.17 13.76 10.95
N LEU A 199 -1.02 14.33 12.16
CA LEU A 199 -1.31 13.61 13.41
C LEU A 199 -2.80 13.23 13.48
N ASP A 200 -3.69 14.18 13.20
CA ASP A 200 -5.15 13.96 13.18
C ASP A 200 -5.53 12.86 12.20
N ALA A 201 -4.92 12.87 11.01
CA ALA A 201 -5.17 11.87 9.97
C ALA A 201 -4.65 10.46 10.33
N LEU A 202 -3.83 10.33 11.38
CA LEU A 202 -3.31 9.06 11.93
C LEU A 202 -3.92 8.72 13.30
N GLY A 203 -4.83 9.54 13.82
CA GLY A 203 -5.41 9.35 15.15
C GLY A 203 -4.42 9.61 16.30
N LEU A 204 -3.32 10.32 16.04
CA LEU A 204 -2.34 10.72 17.04
C LEU A 204 -2.77 12.03 17.72
N THR A 205 -2.68 12.10 19.04
CA THR A 205 -3.13 13.26 19.79
C THR A 205 -1.98 14.21 20.09
N LEU A 206 -2.02 15.43 19.55
CA LEU A 206 -1.07 16.48 19.92
C LEU A 206 -1.43 17.01 21.32
N VAL A 207 -0.64 16.63 22.33
CA VAL A 207 -0.86 17.04 23.74
C VAL A 207 0.02 18.20 24.13
N GLU A 208 1.05 18.52 23.37
CA GLU A 208 2.05 19.53 23.70
C GLU A 208 2.60 20.17 22.42
N GLU A 209 2.61 21.50 22.36
CA GLU A 209 3.31 22.28 21.34
C GLU A 209 4.22 23.28 22.03
N ARG A 210 5.53 23.17 21.75
CA ARG A 210 6.56 24.11 22.31
C ARG A 210 7.26 24.84 21.19
N ARG A 211 7.52 26.13 21.43
CA ARG A 211 8.40 26.95 20.60
C ARG A 211 9.64 27.28 21.42
N VAL A 212 10.80 26.96 20.89
CA VAL A 212 12.08 27.12 21.58
C VAL A 212 13.11 27.77 20.64
N ALA A 213 14.13 28.41 21.21
CA ALA A 213 15.24 28.90 20.42
C ALA A 213 15.88 27.76 19.60
N HIS A 214 16.37 28.07 18.40
CA HIS A 214 17.10 27.11 17.56
C HIS A 214 18.52 26.89 18.12
N GLU A 215 18.57 26.32 19.32
CA GLU A 215 19.77 26.01 20.09
C GLU A 215 19.70 24.63 20.71
N THR A 216 20.83 23.90 20.71
CA THR A 216 20.90 22.53 21.20
C THR A 216 20.36 22.37 22.61
N GLY A 217 20.75 23.28 23.53
CA GLY A 217 20.31 23.26 24.94
C GLY A 217 18.82 23.46 25.11
N ALA A 218 18.22 24.40 24.36
CA ALA A 218 16.79 24.70 24.44
C ALA A 218 15.94 23.49 23.91
N VAL A 219 16.37 22.88 22.83
CA VAL A 219 15.69 21.67 22.27
C VAL A 219 15.88 20.50 23.22
N ALA A 220 17.09 20.29 23.78
CA ALA A 220 17.34 19.19 24.71
C ALA A 220 16.49 19.30 25.99
N ALA A 221 16.34 20.50 26.54
CA ALA A 221 15.47 20.76 27.69
C ALA A 221 14.00 20.40 27.36
N ALA A 222 13.51 20.84 26.20
CA ALA A 222 12.15 20.56 25.78
C ALA A 222 11.91 19.03 25.60
N LEU A 223 12.89 18.29 25.09
CA LEU A 223 12.83 16.84 24.96
C LEU A 223 12.82 16.14 26.33
N ALA A 224 13.66 16.57 27.25
CA ALA A 224 13.77 15.99 28.59
C ALA A 224 12.48 16.20 29.42
N GLU A 225 11.88 17.37 29.35
CA GLU A 225 10.69 17.77 30.10
C GLU A 225 9.38 17.21 29.52
N SER A 226 9.34 16.84 28.24
CA SER A 226 8.12 16.33 27.60
C SER A 226 7.70 15.00 28.21
N ALA A 227 6.40 14.82 28.45
CA ALA A 227 5.78 13.56 28.88
C ALA A 227 5.08 12.81 27.73
N ALA A 228 5.26 13.26 26.48
CA ALA A 228 4.67 12.62 25.31
C ALA A 228 5.38 11.30 24.96
N GLU A 229 4.64 10.37 24.38
CA GLU A 229 5.16 9.08 23.92
C GLU A 229 5.96 9.20 22.61
N LEU A 230 5.55 10.14 21.77
CA LEU A 230 6.19 10.49 20.51
C LEU A 230 6.55 11.99 20.51
N MET A 231 7.78 12.33 20.20
CA MET A 231 8.24 13.71 20.12
C MET A 231 8.66 14.03 18.69
N LEU A 232 8.06 15.07 18.11
CA LEU A 232 8.37 15.57 16.77
C LEU A 232 9.14 16.87 16.89
N ILE A 233 10.21 17.03 16.12
CA ILE A 233 10.97 18.28 16.05
C ILE A 233 10.87 18.84 14.64
N LEU A 234 10.44 20.10 14.50
CA LEU A 234 10.43 20.82 13.22
C LEU A 234 11.32 22.05 13.35
N THR A 235 12.52 21.96 12.78
CA THR A 235 13.59 22.96 12.96
C THR A 235 13.42 24.21 12.10
N ALA A 236 13.85 25.35 12.58
CA ALA A 236 13.88 26.62 11.83
C ALA A 236 14.78 26.56 10.58
N SER A 237 15.85 25.77 10.64
CA SER A 237 16.81 25.55 9.57
C SER A 237 16.77 24.11 9.07
N ALA A 238 17.32 23.87 7.88
CA ALA A 238 17.52 22.51 7.37
C ALA A 238 18.55 21.80 8.24
N THR A 239 18.25 20.56 8.65
CA THR A 239 19.15 19.71 9.42
C THR A 239 20.09 18.98 8.45
N SER A 240 21.36 19.36 8.41
CA SER A 240 22.30 18.91 7.39
C SER A 240 23.43 18.02 7.92
N ASP A 241 23.58 17.88 9.24
CA ASP A 241 24.58 17.03 9.89
C ASP A 241 24.06 16.43 11.20
N ARG A 242 24.64 15.32 11.64
CA ARG A 242 24.31 14.69 12.95
C ARG A 242 24.61 15.59 14.14
N ARG A 243 25.54 16.53 13.98
CA ARG A 243 25.94 17.51 15.01
C ARG A 243 25.16 18.81 14.91
N ASP A 244 24.21 18.94 13.99
CA ASP A 244 23.31 20.07 13.91
C ASP A 244 22.39 20.14 15.14
N VAL A 245 21.78 21.27 15.37
CA VAL A 245 21.03 21.63 16.60
C VAL A 245 20.10 20.52 17.08
N ALA A 246 19.22 20.00 16.24
CA ALA A 246 18.20 19.06 16.68
C ALA A 246 18.72 17.63 16.89
N PRO A 247 19.54 17.02 16.01
CA PRO A 247 20.16 15.72 16.29
C PRO A 247 21.07 15.78 17.54
N ALA A 248 21.91 16.83 17.68
CA ALA A 248 22.75 17.02 18.86
C ALA A 248 21.95 17.17 20.15
N ALA A 249 20.76 17.79 20.08
CA ALA A 249 19.87 17.94 21.23
C ALA A 249 19.32 16.60 21.74
N VAL A 250 19.10 15.63 20.87
CA VAL A 250 18.69 14.27 21.28
C VAL A 250 19.78 13.63 22.13
N GLU A 251 21.04 13.74 21.72
CA GLU A 251 22.19 13.21 22.47
C GLU A 251 22.40 14.01 23.78
N ALA A 252 22.30 15.34 23.74
CA ALA A 252 22.43 16.20 24.92
C ALA A 252 21.30 15.95 25.97
N ALA A 253 20.12 15.49 25.54
CA ALA A 253 19.03 15.06 26.42
C ALA A 253 19.23 13.63 26.98
N GLY A 254 20.42 13.04 26.83
CA GLY A 254 20.71 11.65 27.25
C GLY A 254 20.10 10.58 26.36
N GLY A 255 19.71 10.96 25.16
CA GLY A 255 19.14 10.05 24.17
C GLY A 255 20.17 9.47 23.20
N ARG A 256 19.66 8.77 22.18
CA ARG A 256 20.47 8.23 21.07
C ARG A 256 19.87 8.59 19.74
N LEU A 257 20.72 8.75 18.74
CA LEU A 257 20.31 8.97 17.36
C LEU A 257 20.41 7.63 16.59
N ASP A 258 19.29 7.06 16.24
CA ASP A 258 19.19 5.76 15.56
C ASP A 258 19.50 5.87 14.06
N ARG A 259 19.02 6.95 13.40
CA ARG A 259 19.21 7.19 11.98
C ARG A 259 19.25 8.67 11.67
N PHE A 260 20.14 9.07 10.75
CA PHE A 260 20.18 10.39 10.13
C PHE A 260 20.05 10.25 8.63
N GLY A 261 19.06 10.94 8.07
CA GLY A 261 18.75 10.91 6.64
C GLY A 261 17.96 9.68 6.19
N MET A 262 17.19 9.86 5.13
CA MET A 262 16.45 8.78 4.47
C MET A 262 16.48 8.92 2.95
N PRO A 263 16.43 7.81 2.18
CA PRO A 263 16.48 7.83 0.72
C PRO A 263 15.09 8.09 0.10
N VAL A 264 14.37 9.10 0.60
CA VAL A 264 13.03 9.47 0.10
C VAL A 264 12.99 10.96 -0.17
N ASP A 265 12.56 11.36 -1.35
CA ASP A 265 12.50 12.75 -1.78
C ASP A 265 11.09 13.12 -2.29
N PRO A 266 10.45 14.12 -1.67
CA PRO A 266 10.92 14.92 -0.53
C PRO A 266 10.92 14.14 0.79
N GLY A 267 11.87 14.43 1.69
CA GLY A 267 11.96 13.78 3.00
C GLY A 267 13.38 13.52 3.52
N ASN A 268 14.41 13.71 2.69
CA ASN A 268 15.78 13.24 2.92
C ASN A 268 16.37 13.62 4.29
N LEU A 269 16.04 14.78 4.84
CA LEU A 269 16.65 15.33 6.07
C LEU A 269 15.91 14.90 7.36
N LEU A 270 15.15 13.81 7.29
CA LEU A 270 14.55 13.21 8.48
C LEU A 270 15.64 12.55 9.33
N PHE A 271 15.48 12.61 10.65
CA PHE A 271 16.26 11.77 11.56
C PHE A 271 15.35 11.06 12.57
N LEU A 272 15.84 9.95 13.09
CA LEU A 272 15.20 9.17 14.16
C LEU A 272 16.12 9.08 15.35
N GLY A 273 15.52 9.10 16.54
CA GLY A 273 16.21 8.90 17.81
C GLY A 273 15.25 8.52 18.91
N ALA A 274 15.75 8.45 20.10
CA ALA A 274 14.97 8.20 21.33
C ALA A 274 15.58 8.91 22.53
N VAL A 275 14.73 9.39 23.44
CA VAL A 275 15.10 9.98 24.73
C VAL A 275 14.27 9.31 25.82
N GLY A 276 14.91 8.69 26.80
CA GLY A 276 14.21 7.99 27.88
C GLY A 276 13.26 6.89 27.40
N GLY A 277 13.59 6.19 26.32
CA GLY A 277 12.76 5.16 25.69
C GLY A 277 11.64 5.71 24.78
N ARG A 278 11.39 7.00 24.80
CA ARG A 278 10.38 7.67 23.98
C ARG A 278 10.96 8.01 22.60
N ARG A 279 10.19 7.82 21.56
CA ARG A 279 10.65 8.04 20.18
C ARG A 279 10.72 9.52 19.83
N VAL A 280 11.80 9.91 19.13
CA VAL A 280 11.99 11.26 18.59
C VAL A 280 12.09 11.16 17.07
N ILE A 281 11.34 12.01 16.36
CA ILE A 281 11.44 12.15 14.91
C ILE A 281 11.75 13.62 14.59
N GLY A 282 12.91 13.85 13.98
CA GLY A 282 13.21 15.14 13.37
C GLY A 282 12.59 15.21 11.99
N LEU A 283 11.61 16.10 11.85
CA LEU A 283 10.88 16.28 10.60
C LEU A 283 11.73 17.07 9.59
N PRO A 284 11.76 16.67 8.33
CA PRO A 284 12.43 17.44 7.28
C PRO A 284 11.68 18.75 7.03
N GLY A 285 12.39 19.79 6.56
CA GLY A 285 11.79 21.10 6.30
C GLY A 285 10.59 21.08 5.35
N CYS A 286 10.53 20.12 4.40
CA CYS A 286 9.40 19.91 3.49
C CYS A 286 8.13 19.43 4.22
N ALA A 287 8.20 18.93 5.44
CA ALA A 287 7.04 18.55 6.24
C ALA A 287 6.15 19.76 6.64
N ARG A 288 6.61 21.00 6.44
CA ARG A 288 5.79 22.22 6.54
C ARG A 288 4.73 22.32 5.43
N SER A 289 4.85 21.53 4.38
CA SER A 289 3.84 21.41 3.32
C SER A 289 2.92 20.22 3.60
N PRO A 290 1.63 20.28 3.24
CA PRO A 290 0.72 19.13 3.32
C PRO A 290 1.02 18.04 2.29
N ALA A 291 1.94 18.30 1.33
CA ALA A 291 2.31 17.31 0.33
C ALA A 291 2.99 16.09 0.95
N LEU A 292 2.72 14.91 0.38
CA LEU A 292 3.34 13.65 0.79
C LEU A 292 4.87 13.75 0.76
N ASN A 293 5.51 13.27 1.83
CA ASN A 293 6.97 13.17 1.94
C ASN A 293 7.37 11.95 2.80
N GLY A 294 8.67 11.67 2.87
CA GLY A 294 9.18 10.51 3.60
C GLY A 294 8.80 10.47 5.08
N ALA A 295 8.57 11.63 5.72
CA ALA A 295 8.12 11.67 7.11
C ALA A 295 6.72 11.05 7.28
N ASP A 296 5.85 11.12 6.28
CA ASP A 296 4.53 10.51 6.32
C ASP A 296 4.66 8.99 6.44
N TRP A 297 5.53 8.35 5.65
CA TRP A 297 5.78 6.92 5.72
C TRP A 297 6.33 6.45 7.07
N VAL A 298 7.20 7.27 7.68
CA VAL A 298 7.74 7.00 9.02
C VAL A 298 6.66 7.15 10.09
N LEU A 299 5.89 8.23 10.05
CA LEU A 299 4.79 8.49 10.99
C LEU A 299 3.71 7.40 10.92
N GLU A 300 3.32 6.97 9.72
CA GLU A 300 2.36 5.88 9.49
C GLU A 300 2.83 4.57 10.15
N ARG A 301 4.10 4.19 9.96
CA ARG A 301 4.67 3.00 10.60
C ARG A 301 4.72 3.12 12.12
N VAL A 302 5.13 4.28 12.61
CA VAL A 302 5.17 4.53 14.06
C VAL A 302 3.78 4.51 14.67
N ALA A 303 2.78 5.12 14.01
CA ALA A 303 1.39 5.12 14.46
C ALA A 303 0.78 3.69 14.51
N CYS A 304 1.25 2.78 13.67
CA CYS A 304 0.86 1.37 13.71
C CYS A 304 1.67 0.53 14.71
N GLY A 305 2.65 1.12 15.42
CA GLY A 305 3.57 0.36 16.28
C GLY A 305 4.50 -0.57 15.51
N LEU A 306 4.67 -0.34 14.21
CA LEU A 306 5.59 -1.13 13.37
C LEU A 306 7.05 -0.72 13.65
N PRO A 307 8.01 -1.65 13.56
CA PRO A 307 9.42 -1.34 13.70
C PRO A 307 9.87 -0.35 12.62
N VAL A 308 10.56 0.72 13.03
CA VAL A 308 11.25 1.65 12.12
C VAL A 308 12.72 1.63 12.49
N THR A 309 13.48 0.76 11.83
CA THR A 309 14.93 0.62 12.02
C THR A 309 15.70 1.39 10.96
N SER A 310 17.01 1.51 11.13
CA SER A 310 17.92 2.11 10.13
C SER A 310 17.83 1.38 8.79
N GLU A 311 17.76 0.03 8.83
CA GLU A 311 17.64 -0.83 7.64
C GLU A 311 16.27 -0.66 6.97
N ALA A 312 15.20 -0.60 7.76
CA ALA A 312 13.84 -0.36 7.22
C ALA A 312 13.75 0.98 6.49
N ILE A 313 14.42 2.03 7.00
CA ILE A 313 14.49 3.33 6.32
C ILE A 313 15.37 3.23 5.06
N ALA A 314 16.52 2.56 5.12
CA ALA A 314 17.38 2.38 3.96
C ALA A 314 16.67 1.67 2.80
N ALA A 315 15.79 0.72 3.11
CA ALA A 315 14.98 0.00 2.12
C ALA A 315 13.87 0.86 1.45
N MET A 316 13.59 2.07 1.94
CA MET A 316 12.58 2.96 1.34
C MET A 316 13.05 3.63 0.04
N GLY A 317 14.29 3.41 -0.41
CA GLY A 317 14.84 4.09 -1.58
C GLY A 317 14.12 3.73 -2.88
N VAL A 318 13.77 2.46 -3.07
CA VAL A 318 12.97 2.03 -4.23
C VAL A 318 11.54 2.51 -4.04
N GLY A 319 11.03 3.34 -4.96
CA GLY A 319 9.75 4.05 -4.83
C GLY A 319 9.84 5.33 -3.99
N GLY A 320 11.01 5.67 -3.42
CA GLY A 320 11.22 6.85 -2.59
C GLY A 320 11.24 8.19 -3.33
N LEU A 321 11.19 8.20 -4.65
CA LEU A 321 10.99 9.41 -5.44
C LEU A 321 9.47 9.68 -5.55
N LEU A 322 8.93 10.43 -4.55
CA LEU A 322 7.48 10.58 -4.38
C LEU A 322 6.82 11.54 -5.36
N LYS A 323 7.55 12.57 -5.77
CA LYS A 323 7.03 13.58 -6.69
C LYS A 323 8.15 14.25 -7.46
N GLU A 324 8.11 14.13 -8.76
CA GLU A 324 8.82 15.02 -9.65
C GLU A 324 8.05 16.35 -9.69
N ILE A 325 8.67 17.43 -9.21
CA ILE A 325 8.10 18.77 -9.34
C ILE A 325 8.67 19.37 -10.63
N PRO A 326 7.87 19.62 -11.67
CA PRO A 326 8.35 20.16 -12.94
C PRO A 326 9.07 21.51 -12.82
N SER A 327 8.80 22.20 -11.70
CA SER A 327 9.40 23.49 -11.36
C SER A 327 10.53 23.40 -10.32
N ARG A 328 11.06 22.20 -10.02
CA ARG A 328 12.23 22.10 -9.15
C ARG A 328 13.38 22.83 -9.84
N PRO A 329 13.90 23.94 -9.29
CA PRO A 329 15.06 24.58 -9.88
C PRO A 329 16.18 23.54 -9.93
N GLU A 330 16.87 23.46 -11.07
CA GLU A 330 18.09 22.67 -11.18
C GLU A 330 18.96 22.91 -9.93
N PRO A 331 19.63 21.88 -9.39
CA PRO A 331 20.53 22.09 -8.25
C PRO A 331 21.41 23.27 -8.61
N ARG A 332 21.51 24.24 -7.71
CA ARG A 332 22.18 25.52 -7.90
C ARG A 332 23.49 25.33 -8.67
N ALA A 333 23.43 25.39 -9.98
CA ALA A 333 24.59 25.59 -10.82
C ALA A 333 25.02 27.01 -10.50
N GLY A 334 26.18 27.17 -9.91
CA GLY A 334 26.76 28.51 -9.64
C GLY A 334 26.73 29.31 -10.93
N GLY A 335 26.00 30.38 -10.95
CA GLY A 335 25.82 31.47 -11.88
C GLY A 335 26.53 31.40 -13.25
N ALA A 336 26.20 30.43 -14.10
CA ALA A 336 26.45 30.47 -15.52
C ALA A 336 25.30 29.74 -16.22
N SER A 337 24.54 30.45 -17.00
CA SER A 337 23.47 29.92 -17.86
C SER A 337 24.06 28.95 -18.88
N ALA A 338 23.99 27.67 -18.61
CA ALA A 338 24.25 26.64 -19.60
C ALA A 338 23.05 26.56 -20.55
N PRO A 339 23.26 26.48 -21.91
CA PRO A 339 22.18 26.38 -22.85
C PRO A 339 21.37 25.09 -22.63
N ARG A 340 20.05 25.21 -22.56
CA ARG A 340 19.10 24.11 -22.49
C ARG A 340 19.36 23.12 -23.65
N ARG A 341 19.78 21.92 -23.37
CA ARG A 341 19.76 20.86 -24.38
C ARG A 341 18.29 20.55 -24.70
N PRO A 342 17.89 20.54 -25.98
CA PRO A 342 16.52 20.18 -26.32
C PRO A 342 16.27 18.70 -25.94
N PHE A 343 15.13 18.46 -25.33
CA PHE A 343 14.59 17.10 -25.15
C PHE A 343 14.47 16.47 -26.55
N VAL A 344 15.19 15.39 -26.80
CA VAL A 344 14.99 14.58 -27.99
C VAL A 344 13.74 13.77 -27.77
N SER A 345 12.62 14.20 -28.35
CA SER A 345 11.42 13.38 -28.43
C SER A 345 11.72 12.18 -29.31
N VAL A 346 11.64 10.98 -28.74
CA VAL A 346 11.65 9.73 -29.51
C VAL A 346 10.31 9.64 -30.22
N ASP A 347 10.32 10.07 -31.50
CA ASP A 347 9.16 9.99 -32.38
C ASP A 347 8.85 8.52 -32.68
N ARG A 348 7.77 7.99 -32.10
CA ARG A 348 7.27 6.66 -32.43
C ARG A 348 6.59 6.71 -33.79
N LYS A 349 7.36 6.64 -34.86
CA LYS A 349 6.81 6.36 -36.18
C LYS A 349 6.27 4.93 -36.21
N SER A 350 4.98 4.83 -36.39
CA SER A 350 4.23 3.65 -36.69
C SER A 350 4.83 2.83 -37.83
N THR A 351 5.26 1.61 -37.55
CA THR A 351 5.48 0.60 -38.58
C THR A 351 4.14 -0.09 -38.82
N ARG A 352 3.43 0.31 -39.85
CA ARG A 352 2.40 -0.54 -40.46
C ARG A 352 3.14 -1.64 -41.23
N LEU A 353 2.94 -2.87 -40.83
CA LEU A 353 3.26 -4.05 -41.64
C LEU A 353 2.08 -4.33 -42.59
N ASN A 354 2.39 -4.47 -43.84
CA ASN A 354 1.54 -5.04 -44.89
C ASN A 354 1.27 -6.54 -44.61
#